data_acc7fb96d5fc7b6dc117228014b96196
#
_entry.id   acc7fb96d5fc7b6dc117228014b96196
#
_cell.length_a   1.000
_cell.length_b   1.000
_cell.length_c   1.000
_cell.angle_alpha   90.00
_cell.angle_beta   90.00
_cell.angle_gamma   90.00
#
_symmetry.space_group_name_H-M   'P 1'
#
loop_
_entity.id
_entity.type
_entity.pdbx_description
1 polymer ?
#
loop_
_entity_poly.entity_id
_entity_poly.type
_entity_poly.pdbx_seq_one_letter_code
_entity_poly.pdbx_strand_id
1 'polypeptide(L)'
;MVHGLGGSVRSWDMIAPVLSQSRQLVLIDLPGHGMSPSIPGRQTVAAYADAISAFIEEQGLSGIDLVGSSVGARLVLELSRRGVGGNCVALDPGGFWQGWETKFFQTTIAASIKLVRWLQPVMPFLARHAATRTLLLAQLSAKP
;
A
#
# COMPACT_ATOMS: atom_id res chain seq x y z
N MET A 1 4.56 0.73 9.64
CA MET A 1 4.84 0.48 8.21
C MET A 1 3.51 0.43 7.46
N VAL A 2 3.40 1.11 6.31
CA VAL A 2 2.15 1.35 5.56
C VAL A 2 2.27 0.76 4.16
N HIS A 3 1.41 -0.21 3.82
CA HIS A 3 1.44 -0.91 2.53
C HIS A 3 0.84 -0.09 1.38
N GLY A 4 0.99 -0.59 0.14
CA GLY A 4 0.41 0.00 -1.06
C GLY A 4 -1.05 -0.37 -1.31
N LEU A 5 -1.65 0.21 -2.36
CA LEU A 5 -3.02 -0.08 -2.77
C LEU A 5 -3.19 -1.58 -3.08
N GLY A 6 -4.27 -2.17 -2.57
CA GLY A 6 -4.56 -3.60 -2.73
C GLY A 6 -3.67 -4.54 -1.92
N GLY A 7 -2.74 -3.99 -1.12
CA GLY A 7 -1.89 -4.73 -0.19
C GLY A 7 -2.55 -4.97 1.17
N SER A 8 -1.74 -5.46 2.08
CA SER A 8 -2.07 -5.62 3.51
C SER A 8 -0.77 -5.65 4.32
N VAL A 9 -0.84 -5.84 5.62
CA VAL A 9 0.34 -6.08 6.47
C VAL A 9 1.24 -7.19 5.93
N ARG A 10 0.69 -8.17 5.20
CA ARG A 10 1.44 -9.24 4.55
C ARG A 10 2.42 -8.77 3.46
N SER A 11 2.27 -7.56 2.95
CA SER A 11 3.24 -6.96 2.03
C SER A 11 4.64 -6.84 2.65
N TRP A 12 4.74 -6.96 3.97
CA TRP A 12 5.96 -6.83 4.73
C TRP A 12 6.53 -8.16 5.23
N ASP A 13 5.89 -9.32 4.90
CA ASP A 13 6.25 -10.65 5.41
C ASP A 13 7.73 -11.00 5.16
N MET A 14 8.31 -10.55 4.05
CA MET A 14 9.71 -10.82 3.72
C MET A 14 10.71 -9.94 4.45
N ILE A 15 10.32 -8.73 4.84
CA ILE A 15 11.25 -7.74 5.41
C ILE A 15 11.06 -7.57 6.93
N ALA A 16 9.84 -7.74 7.42
CA ALA A 16 9.52 -7.57 8.83
C ALA A 16 10.35 -8.48 9.76
N PRO A 17 10.58 -9.77 9.44
CA PRO A 17 11.42 -10.63 10.29
C PRO A 17 12.87 -10.16 10.43
N VAL A 18 13.40 -9.49 9.41
CA VAL A 18 14.76 -8.93 9.45
C VAL A 18 14.80 -7.67 10.29
N LEU A 19 13.87 -6.76 10.07
CA LEU A 19 13.82 -5.48 10.78
C LEU A 19 13.47 -5.65 12.27
N SER A 20 12.63 -6.63 12.59
CA SER A 20 12.20 -6.91 13.97
C SER A 20 13.33 -7.38 14.89
N GLN A 21 14.48 -7.78 14.34
CA GLN A 21 15.65 -8.14 15.12
C GLN A 21 16.27 -6.93 15.84
N SER A 22 16.06 -5.73 15.32
CA SER A 22 16.67 -4.50 15.85
C SER A 22 15.66 -3.39 16.16
N ARG A 23 14.40 -3.54 15.78
CA ARG A 23 13.35 -2.52 15.92
C ARG A 23 12.01 -3.14 16.28
N GLN A 24 11.24 -2.44 17.10
CA GLN A 24 9.83 -2.74 17.26
C GLN A 24 9.06 -2.26 16.03
N LEU A 25 8.24 -3.13 15.45
CA LEU A 25 7.51 -2.84 14.22
C LEU A 25 6.00 -2.73 14.50
N VAL A 26 5.39 -1.71 13.94
CA VAL A 26 3.94 -1.56 13.86
C VAL A 26 3.54 -1.65 12.38
N LEU A 27 2.84 -2.71 12.02
CA LEU A 27 2.34 -2.96 10.66
C LEU A 27 0.84 -2.68 10.68
N ILE A 28 0.36 -1.83 9.79
CA ILE A 28 -1.06 -1.48 9.74
C ILE A 28 -1.67 -1.84 8.40
N ASP A 29 -2.88 -2.34 8.43
CA ASP A 29 -3.75 -2.41 7.26
C ASP A 29 -4.43 -1.06 7.06
N LEU A 30 -4.31 -0.50 5.87
CA LEU A 30 -5.03 0.73 5.52
C LEU A 30 -6.54 0.51 5.60
N PRO A 31 -7.33 1.53 5.95
CA PRO A 31 -8.80 1.40 5.94
C PRO A 31 -9.33 0.80 4.64
N GLY A 32 -10.18 -0.20 4.74
CA GLY A 32 -10.72 -0.96 3.61
C GLY A 32 -9.77 -1.99 3.00
N HIS A 33 -8.64 -2.28 3.64
CA HIS A 33 -7.67 -3.30 3.23
C HIS A 33 -7.44 -4.30 4.37
N GLY A 34 -7.03 -5.52 4.00
CA GLY A 34 -6.73 -6.57 4.96
C GLY A 34 -7.86 -6.81 5.94
N MET A 35 -7.59 -6.61 7.23
CA MET A 35 -8.56 -6.75 8.32
C MET A 35 -9.16 -5.41 8.78
N SER A 36 -8.72 -4.28 8.23
CA SER A 36 -9.21 -2.94 8.62
C SER A 36 -10.53 -2.59 7.95
N PRO A 37 -11.55 -2.12 8.69
CA PRO A 37 -12.79 -1.65 8.10
C PRO A 37 -12.56 -0.39 7.26
N SER A 38 -13.45 -0.15 6.30
CA SER A 38 -13.41 1.08 5.48
C SER A 38 -13.80 2.30 6.32
N ILE A 39 -13.16 3.43 6.04
CA ILE A 39 -13.59 4.73 6.58
C ILE A 39 -14.81 5.25 5.80
N PRO A 40 -15.71 6.01 6.45
CA PRO A 40 -16.84 6.66 5.78
C PRO A 40 -16.38 7.68 4.74
N GLY A 41 -17.20 7.87 3.69
CA GLY A 41 -16.99 8.93 2.70
C GLY A 41 -15.94 8.61 1.63
N ARG A 42 -15.36 9.67 1.06
CA ARG A 42 -14.36 9.52 -0.02
C ARG A 42 -13.01 9.12 0.53
N GLN A 43 -12.47 8.06 -0.02
CA GLN A 43 -11.12 7.60 0.30
C GLN A 43 -10.08 8.47 -0.42
N THR A 44 -9.54 9.44 0.28
CA THR A 44 -8.52 10.37 -0.20
C THR A 44 -7.22 10.19 0.59
N VAL A 45 -6.11 10.70 0.05
CA VAL A 45 -4.83 10.73 0.77
C VAL A 45 -4.98 11.43 2.12
N ALA A 46 -5.74 12.55 2.17
CA ALA A 46 -6.00 13.28 3.41
C ALA A 46 -6.74 12.43 4.43
N ALA A 47 -7.85 11.77 4.02
CA ALA A 47 -8.64 10.92 4.93
C ALA A 47 -7.86 9.71 5.47
N TYR A 48 -7.02 9.09 4.64
CA TYR A 48 -6.13 8.03 5.12
C TYR A 48 -5.06 8.57 6.08
N ALA A 49 -4.48 9.72 5.77
CA ALA A 49 -3.49 10.35 6.66
C ALA A 49 -4.13 10.76 8.00
N ASP A 50 -5.37 11.26 8.01
CA ASP A 50 -6.12 11.56 9.23
C ASP A 50 -6.31 10.30 10.09
N ALA A 51 -6.73 9.19 9.47
CA ALA A 51 -6.91 7.92 10.17
C ALA A 51 -5.60 7.37 10.76
N ILE A 52 -4.48 7.47 10.02
CA ILE A 52 -3.17 7.04 10.52
C ILE A 52 -2.68 7.97 11.64
N SER A 53 -2.89 9.29 11.52
CA SER A 53 -2.52 10.24 12.58
C SER A 53 -3.27 9.93 13.87
N ALA A 54 -4.58 9.72 13.79
CA ALA A 54 -5.41 9.35 14.94
C ALA A 54 -4.91 8.05 15.59
N PHE A 55 -4.62 7.03 14.78
CA PHE A 55 -4.06 5.77 15.27
C PHE A 55 -2.72 5.97 16.00
N ILE A 56 -1.81 6.77 15.44
CA ILE A 56 -0.50 7.07 16.06
C ILE A 56 -0.71 7.74 17.42
N GLU A 57 -1.63 8.68 17.49
CA GLU A 57 -1.96 9.41 18.73
C GLU A 57 -2.61 8.49 19.78
N GLU A 58 -3.64 7.73 19.39
CA GLU A 58 -4.36 6.80 20.27
C GLU A 58 -3.46 5.70 20.85
N GLN A 59 -2.46 5.26 20.07
CA GLN A 59 -1.51 4.23 20.50
C GLN A 59 -0.27 4.80 21.22
N GLY A 60 -0.19 6.12 21.41
CA GLY A 60 0.95 6.76 22.07
C GLY A 60 2.28 6.60 21.30
N LEU A 61 2.22 6.52 19.96
CA LEU A 61 3.37 6.26 19.09
C LEU A 61 4.01 7.56 18.57
N SER A 62 4.00 8.63 19.37
CA SER A 62 4.60 9.90 18.98
C SER A 62 6.08 9.75 18.63
N GLY A 63 6.51 10.35 17.51
CA GLY A 63 7.89 10.27 17.04
C GLY A 63 8.30 8.96 16.39
N ILE A 64 7.35 8.03 16.15
CA ILE A 64 7.63 6.77 15.45
C ILE A 64 8.16 7.01 14.03
N ASP A 65 9.17 6.25 13.62
CA ASP A 65 9.66 6.27 12.24
C ASP A 65 8.59 5.71 11.28
N LEU A 66 8.41 6.37 10.14
CA LEU A 66 7.39 6.05 9.15
C LEU A 66 8.02 5.36 7.94
N VAL A 67 7.49 4.20 7.55
CA VAL A 67 7.90 3.48 6.34
C VAL A 67 6.67 3.19 5.50
N GLY A 68 6.68 3.56 4.25
CA GLY A 68 5.56 3.32 3.34
C GLY A 68 6.00 2.85 1.96
N SER A 69 5.12 2.08 1.29
CA SER A 69 5.35 1.61 -0.09
C SER A 69 4.20 2.06 -0.99
N SER A 70 4.53 2.56 -2.19
CA SER A 70 3.55 3.00 -3.21
C SER A 70 2.58 4.06 -2.65
N VAL A 71 1.27 3.77 -2.55
CA VAL A 71 0.29 4.65 -1.88
C VAL A 71 0.67 4.88 -0.42
N GLY A 72 1.14 3.86 0.28
CA GLY A 72 1.66 4.01 1.65
C GLY A 72 2.85 4.96 1.73
N ALA A 73 3.73 4.95 0.74
CA ALA A 73 4.83 5.91 0.65
C ALA A 73 4.33 7.36 0.52
N ARG A 74 3.30 7.58 -0.29
CA ARG A 74 2.66 8.90 -0.39
C ARG A 74 2.01 9.33 0.92
N LEU A 75 1.41 8.40 1.66
CA LEU A 75 0.79 8.67 2.95
C LEU A 75 1.82 9.05 4.01
N VAL A 76 2.96 8.34 4.10
CA VAL A 76 4.00 8.69 5.07
C VAL A 76 4.67 10.01 4.74
N LEU A 77 4.80 10.39 3.47
CA LEU A 77 5.24 11.73 3.06
C LEU A 77 4.24 12.81 3.50
N GLU A 78 2.93 12.56 3.34
CA GLU A 78 1.90 13.50 3.81
C GLU A 78 1.89 13.62 5.34
N LEU A 79 2.05 12.52 6.07
CA LEU A 79 2.19 12.52 7.52
C LEU A 79 3.42 13.33 7.96
N SER A 80 4.57 13.10 7.33
CA SER A 80 5.80 13.85 7.58
C SER A 80 5.63 15.35 7.30
N ARG A 81 4.93 15.71 6.21
CA ARG A 81 4.59 17.11 5.90
C ARG A 81 3.73 17.76 6.99
N ARG A 82 2.91 16.98 7.67
CA ARG A 82 2.08 17.44 8.81
C ARG A 82 2.82 17.45 10.14
N GLY A 83 4.09 17.06 10.16
CA GLY A 83 4.88 16.95 11.39
C GLY A 83 4.53 15.71 12.22
N VAL A 84 3.87 14.71 11.64
CA VAL A 84 3.55 13.44 12.30
C VAL A 84 4.68 12.45 12.07
N GLY A 85 5.16 11.83 13.16
CA GLY A 85 6.22 10.83 13.14
C GLY A 85 7.65 11.42 13.21
N GLY A 86 8.63 10.52 13.13
CA GLY A 86 10.06 10.81 13.12
C GLY A 86 10.65 10.75 11.70
N ASN A 87 11.64 9.86 11.49
CA ASN A 87 12.19 9.65 10.16
C ASN A 87 11.18 9.04 9.21
N CYS A 88 11.27 9.39 7.91
CA CYS A 88 10.35 8.92 6.89
C CYS A 88 11.10 8.21 5.76
N VAL A 89 10.72 6.96 5.48
CA VAL A 89 11.19 6.17 4.34
C VAL A 89 10.04 5.91 3.39
N ALA A 90 10.09 6.52 2.21
CA ALA A 90 9.08 6.39 1.16
C ALA A 90 9.63 5.54 0.01
N LEU A 91 9.09 4.32 -0.14
CA LEU A 91 9.47 3.37 -1.17
C LEU A 91 8.54 3.49 -2.36
N ASP A 92 9.07 3.94 -3.50
CA ASP A 92 8.34 4.09 -4.76
C ASP A 92 7.00 4.86 -4.61
N PRO A 93 7.03 6.12 -4.15
CA PRO A 93 5.82 6.89 -3.90
C PRO A 93 5.08 7.20 -5.21
N GLY A 94 3.84 6.72 -5.33
CA GLY A 94 2.97 7.01 -6.46
C GLY A 94 2.34 8.41 -6.40
N GLY A 95 1.87 8.91 -7.56
CA GLY A 95 1.06 10.14 -7.64
C GLY A 95 1.82 11.41 -7.99
N PHE A 96 3.06 11.29 -8.50
CA PHE A 96 3.84 12.40 -9.02
C PHE A 96 3.69 12.58 -10.55
N TRP A 97 2.74 11.87 -11.15
CA TRP A 97 2.43 11.98 -12.58
C TRP A 97 1.84 13.35 -12.92
N GLN A 98 2.21 13.87 -14.09
CA GLN A 98 1.74 15.16 -14.57
C GLN A 98 1.04 15.02 -15.94
N GLY A 99 0.09 15.93 -16.20
CA GLY A 99 -0.57 16.04 -17.49
C GLY A 99 -1.30 14.74 -17.91
N TRP A 100 -0.96 14.21 -19.09
CA TRP A 100 -1.58 13.03 -19.70
C TRP A 100 -1.26 11.72 -18.95
N GLU A 101 -0.13 11.64 -18.25
CA GLU A 101 0.30 10.46 -17.51
C GLU A 101 -0.73 10.10 -16.40
N THR A 102 -1.30 11.11 -15.75
CA THR A 102 -2.33 10.92 -14.73
C THR A 102 -3.55 10.19 -15.29
N LYS A 103 -4.04 10.62 -16.46
CA LYS A 103 -5.20 10.00 -17.14
C LYS A 103 -4.86 8.59 -17.61
N PHE A 104 -3.70 8.41 -18.19
CA PHE A 104 -3.22 7.10 -18.64
C PHE A 104 -3.14 6.11 -17.47
N PHE A 105 -2.51 6.52 -16.38
CA PHE A 105 -2.38 5.68 -15.18
C PHE A 105 -3.74 5.35 -14.56
N GLN A 106 -4.63 6.33 -14.41
CA GLN A 106 -5.98 6.10 -13.89
C GLN A 106 -6.77 5.11 -14.77
N THR A 107 -6.68 5.26 -16.08
CA THR A 107 -7.40 4.39 -17.03
C THR A 107 -6.85 2.98 -17.00
N THR A 108 -5.52 2.82 -16.99
CA THR A 108 -4.89 1.49 -16.95
C THR A 108 -5.14 0.77 -15.64
N ILE A 109 -5.06 1.46 -14.50
CA ILE A 109 -5.40 0.87 -13.19
C ILE A 109 -6.88 0.48 -13.14
N ALA A 110 -7.79 1.35 -13.57
CA ALA A 110 -9.22 1.01 -13.57
C ALA A 110 -9.54 -0.19 -14.48
N ALA A 111 -8.92 -0.26 -15.66
CA ALA A 111 -9.05 -1.40 -16.56
C ALA A 111 -8.48 -2.69 -15.94
N SER A 112 -7.31 -2.61 -15.31
CA SER A 112 -6.68 -3.75 -14.62
C SER A 112 -7.54 -4.27 -13.47
N ILE A 113 -8.10 -3.39 -12.65
CA ILE A 113 -9.01 -3.77 -11.56
C ILE A 113 -10.27 -4.47 -12.10
N LYS A 114 -10.87 -3.93 -13.18
CA LYS A 114 -12.03 -4.58 -13.82
C LYS A 114 -11.68 -5.96 -14.36
N LEU A 115 -10.54 -6.08 -15.03
CA LEU A 115 -10.06 -7.35 -15.56
C LEU A 115 -9.82 -8.38 -14.45
N VAL A 116 -9.12 -8.00 -13.39
CA VAL A 116 -8.87 -8.88 -12.24
C VAL A 116 -10.18 -9.32 -11.58
N ARG A 117 -11.12 -8.39 -11.37
CA ARG A 117 -12.45 -8.73 -10.83
C ARG A 117 -13.20 -9.72 -11.71
N TRP A 118 -13.15 -9.54 -13.03
CA TRP A 118 -13.78 -10.45 -13.98
C TRP A 118 -13.12 -11.83 -13.99
N LEU A 119 -11.79 -11.88 -13.82
CA LEU A 119 -11.03 -13.13 -13.75
C LEU A 119 -11.06 -13.80 -12.37
N GLN A 120 -11.57 -13.11 -11.33
CA GLN A 120 -11.60 -13.61 -9.94
C GLN A 120 -12.09 -15.07 -9.81
N PRO A 121 -13.17 -15.52 -10.48
CA PRO A 121 -13.64 -16.89 -10.35
C PRO A 121 -12.65 -17.95 -10.85
N VAL A 122 -11.82 -17.60 -11.83
CA VAL A 122 -10.83 -18.53 -12.43
C VAL A 122 -9.43 -18.37 -11.85
N MET A 123 -9.18 -17.31 -11.08
CA MET A 123 -7.87 -17.03 -10.46
C MET A 123 -7.31 -18.19 -9.61
N PRO A 124 -8.10 -18.88 -8.76
CA PRO A 124 -7.59 -20.00 -7.99
C PRO A 124 -7.07 -21.15 -8.87
N PHE A 125 -7.70 -21.37 -10.03
CA PHE A 125 -7.25 -22.37 -11.01
C PHE A 125 -5.96 -21.92 -11.71
N LEU A 126 -5.93 -20.67 -12.19
CA LEU A 126 -4.77 -20.09 -12.86
C LEU A 126 -3.53 -20.02 -11.92
N ALA A 127 -3.74 -19.77 -10.64
CA ALA A 127 -2.67 -19.67 -9.65
C ALA A 127 -2.03 -21.05 -9.30
N ARG A 128 -2.65 -22.16 -9.66
CA ARG A 128 -2.09 -23.52 -9.40
C ARG A 128 -0.88 -23.85 -10.26
N HIS A 129 -0.78 -23.28 -11.45
CA HIS A 129 0.31 -23.59 -12.39
C HIS A 129 1.37 -22.47 -12.37
N ALA A 130 2.64 -22.87 -12.31
CA ALA A 130 3.77 -21.93 -12.26
C ALA A 130 3.82 -21.02 -13.49
N ALA A 131 3.59 -21.56 -14.69
CA ALA A 131 3.60 -20.77 -15.93
C ALA A 131 2.53 -19.68 -15.96
N THR A 132 1.31 -19.97 -15.50
CA THR A 132 0.24 -18.94 -15.45
C THR A 132 0.49 -17.89 -14.38
N ARG A 133 1.06 -18.27 -13.22
CA ARG A 133 1.50 -17.30 -12.21
C ARG A 133 2.55 -16.36 -12.77
N THR A 134 3.58 -16.90 -13.45
CA THR A 134 4.64 -16.11 -14.06
C THR A 134 4.07 -15.12 -15.09
N LEU A 135 3.15 -15.59 -15.94
CA LEU A 135 2.49 -14.73 -16.93
C LEU A 135 1.68 -13.59 -16.30
N LEU A 136 0.91 -13.90 -15.24
CA LEU A 136 0.13 -12.90 -14.50
C LEU A 136 1.01 -11.85 -13.80
N LEU A 137 2.20 -12.25 -13.35
CA LEU A 137 3.13 -11.39 -12.62
C LEU A 137 4.15 -10.69 -13.53
N ALA A 138 4.27 -11.09 -14.80
CA ALA A 138 5.28 -10.59 -15.72
C ALA A 138 5.19 -9.06 -15.93
N GLN A 139 3.99 -8.47 -15.82
CA GLN A 139 3.78 -7.02 -15.91
C GLN A 139 4.15 -6.27 -14.63
N LEU A 140 4.25 -6.96 -13.51
CA LEU A 140 4.47 -6.37 -12.18
C LEU A 140 5.87 -6.63 -11.64
N SER A 141 6.64 -7.48 -12.31
CA SER A 141 7.98 -7.87 -11.88
C SER A 141 9.02 -7.58 -12.96
N ALA A 142 10.10 -6.93 -12.56
CA ALA A 142 11.26 -6.71 -13.45
C ALA A 142 12.04 -8.03 -13.74
N LYS A 143 11.81 -9.07 -12.92
CA LYS A 143 12.30 -10.44 -13.11
C LYS A 143 11.16 -11.39 -12.76
N PRO A 144 10.49 -11.98 -13.75
CA PRO A 144 9.43 -12.98 -13.53
C PRO A 144 9.98 -14.27 -12.92
#